data_1ad8e1dd22c03ba775f40193590b7b70
#
_entry.id   1ad8e1dd22c03ba775f40193590b7b70
#
_cell.length_a   1.000
_cell.length_b   1.000
_cell.length_c   1.000
_cell.angle_alpha   90.00
_cell.angle_beta   90.00
_cell.angle_gamma   90.00
#
_symmetry.space_group_name_H-M   'P 1'
#
loop_
_entity.id
_entity.type
_entity.pdbx_description
1 polymer ?
#
loop_
_entity_poly.entity_id
_entity_poly.type
_entity_poly.pdbx_seq_one_letter_code
_entity_poly.pdbx_strand_id
1 'polypeptide(L)'
;MINIENLTKIYGTATVLDIPKMEIPAGESFGLVGNNGAGKTTMFRCLLDLIRPNSGIVLSRGENVAKHEAWKAYTGSYLDDGFLIDFLTPEEYFSFIADIYGLTGGDIAAFFDDFAEFFNNEILGKKKLIRDFSSGNRQRIGIAGALMPIPEILILDEPFNSLDPTTQIRLKTMLRKLKEEKGVTMLISSHDLNHVTEVCERIVILHEGRAVQDIKTNSDTLKILEEYFAV
;
A
#
# COMPACT_ATOMS: atom_id res chain seq x y z
N MET A 1 -4.67 11.95 9.71
CA MET A 1 -3.53 11.09 10.10
C MET A 1 -2.30 11.37 9.27
N ILE A 2 -2.43 11.45 7.95
CA ILE A 2 -1.38 11.88 7.04
C ILE A 2 -1.76 13.23 6.46
N ASN A 3 -0.81 14.19 6.45
CA ASN A 3 -0.99 15.49 5.84
C ASN A 3 0.15 15.75 4.85
N ILE A 4 -0.21 16.23 3.68
CA ILE A 4 0.70 16.64 2.61
C ILE A 4 0.54 18.14 2.42
N GLU A 5 1.65 18.89 2.42
CA GLU A 5 1.64 20.34 2.25
C GLU A 5 2.68 20.76 1.21
N ASN A 6 2.21 21.38 0.11
CA ASN A 6 3.01 21.93 -0.98
C ASN A 6 4.06 20.93 -1.55
N LEU A 7 3.68 19.64 -1.63
CA LEU A 7 4.57 18.57 -2.05
C LEU A 7 4.86 18.64 -3.54
N THR A 8 6.12 18.86 -3.90
CA THR A 8 6.57 18.88 -5.29
C THR A 8 7.73 17.91 -5.48
N LYS A 9 7.67 17.10 -6.54
CA LYS A 9 8.78 16.26 -6.98
C LYS A 9 9.08 16.46 -8.45
N ILE A 10 10.37 16.68 -8.74
CA ILE A 10 10.87 16.96 -10.09
C ILE A 10 11.97 15.94 -10.43
N TYR A 11 11.93 15.36 -11.62
CA TYR A 11 13.01 14.56 -12.19
C TYR A 11 13.48 15.22 -13.50
N GLY A 12 14.75 15.63 -13.52
CA GLY A 12 15.27 16.45 -14.63
C GLY A 12 14.49 17.76 -14.74
N THR A 13 13.75 17.93 -15.84
CA THR A 13 12.88 19.11 -16.07
C THR A 13 11.39 18.81 -15.86
N ALA A 14 11.03 17.55 -15.61
CA ALA A 14 9.63 17.13 -15.49
C ALA A 14 9.16 17.20 -14.03
N THR A 15 8.08 17.93 -13.77
CA THR A 15 7.36 17.88 -12.51
C THR A 15 6.48 16.64 -12.48
N VAL A 16 6.80 15.67 -11.59
CA VAL A 16 6.11 14.37 -11.47
C VAL A 16 5.08 14.38 -10.35
N LEU A 17 5.19 15.32 -9.40
CA LEU A 17 4.19 15.58 -8.36
C LEU A 17 4.10 17.08 -8.12
N ASP A 18 2.86 17.53 -7.95
CA ASP A 18 2.48 18.88 -7.56
C ASP A 18 1.17 18.78 -6.75
N ILE A 19 1.28 18.54 -5.45
CA ILE A 19 0.16 18.37 -4.52
C ILE A 19 0.20 19.50 -3.49
N PRO A 20 -0.60 20.55 -3.69
CA PRO A 20 -0.62 21.70 -2.77
C PRO A 20 -1.06 21.33 -1.35
N LYS A 21 -2.10 20.52 -1.24
CA LYS A 21 -2.62 20.03 0.04
C LYS A 21 -3.36 18.73 -0.14
N MET A 22 -3.15 17.79 0.77
CA MET A 22 -3.96 16.57 0.88
C MET A 22 -3.94 16.10 2.33
N GLU A 23 -5.12 15.72 2.82
CA GLU A 23 -5.30 15.17 4.16
C GLU A 23 -5.93 13.78 4.06
N ILE A 24 -5.39 12.82 4.81
CA ILE A 24 -5.94 11.47 4.92
C ILE A 24 -6.20 11.23 6.41
N PRO A 25 -7.47 11.25 6.84
CA PRO A 25 -7.87 11.01 8.21
C PRO A 25 -7.45 9.61 8.72
N ALA A 26 -7.37 9.48 10.04
CA ALA A 26 -7.19 8.16 10.67
C ALA A 26 -8.38 7.26 10.37
N GLY A 27 -8.09 6.00 10.07
CA GLY A 27 -9.10 5.00 9.78
C GLY A 27 -9.77 5.13 8.42
N GLU A 28 -9.35 6.03 7.53
CA GLU A 28 -9.88 6.13 6.16
C GLU A 28 -9.24 5.09 5.23
N SER A 29 -10.03 4.46 4.36
CA SER A 29 -9.52 3.70 3.22
C SER A 29 -9.50 4.61 1.99
N PHE A 30 -8.28 5.01 1.59
CA PHE A 30 -7.98 5.97 0.54
C PHE A 30 -7.46 5.28 -0.72
N GLY A 31 -8.10 5.51 -1.85
CA GLY A 31 -7.70 5.03 -3.17
C GLY A 31 -6.99 6.12 -3.98
N LEU A 32 -5.85 5.80 -4.57
CA LEU A 32 -5.12 6.67 -5.49
C LEU A 32 -5.15 6.05 -6.88
N VAL A 33 -5.94 6.62 -7.79
CA VAL A 33 -6.07 6.11 -9.16
C VAL A 33 -5.42 7.05 -10.18
N GLY A 34 -4.98 6.48 -11.29
CA GLY A 34 -4.37 7.25 -12.38
C GLY A 34 -3.61 6.32 -13.33
N ASN A 35 -3.39 6.79 -14.54
CA ASN A 35 -2.62 6.06 -15.54
C ASN A 35 -1.18 5.76 -15.09
N ASN A 36 -0.52 4.85 -15.77
CA ASN A 36 0.91 4.61 -15.55
C ASN A 36 1.69 5.91 -15.81
N GLY A 37 2.58 6.24 -14.87
CA GLY A 37 3.33 7.50 -14.91
C GLY A 37 2.60 8.71 -14.29
N ALA A 38 1.37 8.59 -13.80
CA ALA A 38 0.63 9.69 -13.16
C ALA A 38 1.27 10.22 -11.86
N GLY A 39 2.23 9.49 -11.27
CA GLY A 39 2.94 9.88 -10.06
C GLY A 39 2.55 9.10 -8.79
N LYS A 40 1.68 8.08 -8.87
CA LYS A 40 1.19 7.29 -7.71
C LYS A 40 2.32 6.73 -6.85
N THR A 41 3.20 5.93 -7.43
CA THR A 41 4.37 5.36 -6.74
C THR A 41 5.31 6.44 -6.20
N THR A 42 5.49 7.54 -6.95
CA THR A 42 6.32 8.68 -6.50
C THR A 42 5.72 9.32 -5.24
N MET A 43 4.40 9.49 -5.20
CA MET A 43 3.71 10.00 -4.02
C MET A 43 3.92 9.06 -2.82
N PHE A 44 3.71 7.75 -2.97
CA PHE A 44 3.91 6.79 -1.89
C PHE A 44 5.36 6.74 -1.41
N ARG A 45 6.32 6.83 -2.32
CA ARG A 45 7.75 6.92 -1.95
C ARG A 45 8.09 8.20 -1.18
N CYS A 46 7.44 9.33 -1.46
CA CYS A 46 7.57 10.55 -0.65
C CYS A 46 6.91 10.38 0.74
N LEU A 47 5.75 9.73 0.84
CA LEU A 47 5.07 9.46 2.12
C LEU A 47 5.92 8.58 3.04
N LEU A 48 6.66 7.63 2.47
CA LEU A 48 7.54 6.69 3.17
C LEU A 48 8.98 7.19 3.31
N ASP A 49 9.25 8.46 2.99
CA ASP A 49 10.60 9.05 3.01
C ASP A 49 11.67 8.23 2.24
N LEU A 50 11.25 7.42 1.29
CA LEU A 50 12.15 6.68 0.40
C LEU A 50 12.81 7.57 -0.65
N ILE A 51 12.16 8.68 -1.00
CA ILE A 51 12.69 9.75 -1.84
C ILE A 51 12.36 11.11 -1.24
N ARG A 52 13.30 12.04 -1.35
CA ARG A 52 13.08 13.41 -0.89
C ARG A 52 12.29 14.21 -1.92
N PRO A 53 11.23 14.94 -1.50
CA PRO A 53 10.57 15.92 -2.38
C PRO A 53 11.52 17.08 -2.69
N ASN A 54 11.22 17.82 -3.76
CA ASN A 54 11.96 19.09 -4.08
C ASN A 54 11.46 20.24 -3.19
N SER A 55 10.18 20.23 -2.85
CA SER A 55 9.59 21.17 -1.88
C SER A 55 8.42 20.50 -1.14
N GLY A 56 7.96 21.17 -0.07
CA GLY A 56 6.86 20.70 0.74
C GLY A 56 7.25 19.68 1.79
N ILE A 57 6.26 19.21 2.52
CA ILE A 57 6.44 18.27 3.63
C ILE A 57 5.32 17.22 3.64
N VAL A 58 5.66 16.07 4.20
CA VAL A 58 4.70 15.03 4.59
C VAL A 58 4.72 14.90 6.10
N LEU A 59 3.54 14.96 6.71
CA LEU A 59 3.36 14.74 8.14
C LEU A 59 2.60 13.45 8.38
N SER A 60 3.09 12.61 9.27
CA SER A 60 2.37 11.45 9.82
C SER A 60 2.14 11.71 11.30
N ARG A 61 0.86 11.73 11.72
CA ARG A 61 0.46 12.13 13.09
C ARG A 61 1.01 13.49 13.54
N GLY A 62 1.13 14.43 12.60
CA GLY A 62 1.67 15.78 12.86
C GLY A 62 3.21 15.87 12.85
N GLU A 63 3.91 14.75 12.75
CA GLU A 63 5.37 14.66 12.71
C GLU A 63 5.90 14.55 11.28
N ASN A 64 6.91 15.35 10.93
CA ASN A 64 7.51 15.31 9.59
C ASN A 64 8.27 13.99 9.40
N VAL A 65 7.83 13.17 8.44
CA VAL A 65 8.40 11.84 8.15
C VAL A 65 9.90 11.90 7.79
N ALA A 66 10.36 13.02 7.26
CA ALA A 66 11.76 13.23 6.89
C ALA A 66 12.68 13.59 8.08
N LYS A 67 12.10 13.90 9.25
CA LYS A 67 12.83 14.33 10.46
C LYS A 67 12.67 13.36 11.63
N HIS A 68 11.66 12.55 11.64
CA HIS A 68 11.32 11.63 12.72
C HIS A 68 11.07 10.23 12.16
N GLU A 69 11.52 9.21 12.87
CA GLU A 69 11.41 7.81 12.42
C GLU A 69 10.27 7.03 13.08
N ALA A 70 9.58 7.63 14.07
CA ALA A 70 8.52 6.98 14.82
C ALA A 70 7.39 6.39 13.94
N TRP A 71 7.13 7.01 12.78
CA TRP A 71 6.13 6.55 11.84
C TRP A 71 6.39 5.14 11.28
N LYS A 72 7.65 4.70 11.26
CA LYS A 72 8.03 3.36 10.78
C LYS A 72 7.45 2.25 11.64
N ALA A 73 7.30 2.49 12.95
CA ALA A 73 6.80 1.50 13.89
C ALA A 73 5.30 1.19 13.72
N TYR A 74 4.52 2.10 13.15
CA TYR A 74 3.07 1.94 12.97
C TYR A 74 2.63 1.96 11.50
N THR A 75 3.58 1.92 10.56
CA THR A 75 3.30 1.94 9.12
C THR A 75 3.82 0.67 8.47
N GLY A 76 2.94 -0.10 7.85
CA GLY A 76 3.28 -1.19 6.95
C GLY A 76 3.19 -0.73 5.50
N SER A 77 4.08 -1.23 4.64
CA SER A 77 4.03 -0.87 3.22
C SER A 77 4.53 -1.98 2.32
N TYR A 78 3.92 -2.08 1.15
CA TYR A 78 4.42 -2.86 0.03
C TYR A 78 4.29 -2.03 -1.25
N LEU A 79 5.41 -1.72 -1.90
CA LEU A 79 5.43 -0.94 -3.13
C LEU A 79 5.78 -1.81 -4.34
N ASP A 80 6.83 -2.62 -4.22
CA ASP A 80 7.28 -3.53 -5.26
C ASP A 80 8.18 -4.63 -4.68
N ASP A 81 8.49 -5.65 -5.51
CA ASP A 81 9.32 -6.80 -5.12
C ASP A 81 10.77 -6.40 -4.74
N GLY A 82 11.24 -5.23 -5.16
CA GLY A 82 12.60 -4.76 -4.86
C GLY A 82 12.86 -4.47 -3.38
N PHE A 83 11.80 -4.40 -2.58
CA PHE A 83 11.89 -4.25 -1.12
C PHE A 83 11.89 -5.58 -0.37
N LEU A 84 11.73 -6.71 -1.05
CA LEU A 84 11.83 -8.03 -0.42
C LEU A 84 13.29 -8.43 -0.21
N ILE A 85 13.57 -9.11 0.90
CA ILE A 85 14.86 -9.78 1.13
C ILE A 85 14.83 -11.10 0.36
N ASP A 86 15.12 -11.07 -0.92
CA ASP A 86 14.84 -12.11 -1.89
C ASP A 86 15.71 -13.39 -1.75
N PHE A 87 16.80 -13.30 -0.98
CA PHE A 87 17.68 -14.43 -0.65
C PHE A 87 17.28 -15.18 0.64
N LEU A 88 16.18 -14.81 1.28
CA LEU A 88 15.54 -15.54 2.37
C LEU A 88 14.43 -16.46 1.86
N THR A 89 14.11 -17.50 2.64
CA THR A 89 12.83 -18.22 2.50
C THR A 89 11.70 -17.34 3.07
N PRO A 90 10.43 -17.61 2.71
CA PRO A 90 9.30 -16.87 3.31
C PRO A 90 9.27 -16.94 4.83
N GLU A 91 9.54 -18.11 5.41
CA GLU A 91 9.58 -18.32 6.85
C GLU A 91 10.68 -17.48 7.53
N GLU A 92 11.87 -17.46 6.95
CA GLU A 92 12.98 -16.63 7.44
C GLU A 92 12.64 -15.13 7.33
N TYR A 93 12.01 -14.72 6.25
CA TYR A 93 11.57 -13.33 6.04
C TYR A 93 10.53 -12.91 7.07
N PHE A 94 9.51 -13.73 7.32
CA PHE A 94 8.49 -13.42 8.33
C PHE A 94 9.09 -13.46 9.75
N SER A 95 10.02 -14.38 10.03
CA SER A 95 10.75 -14.39 11.31
C SER A 95 11.57 -13.12 11.51
N PHE A 96 12.24 -12.64 10.46
CA PHE A 96 12.99 -11.38 10.50
C PHE A 96 12.08 -10.17 10.77
N ILE A 97 10.90 -10.11 10.15
CA ILE A 97 9.91 -9.06 10.44
C ILE A 97 9.45 -9.16 11.90
N ALA A 98 9.13 -10.37 12.36
CA ALA A 98 8.71 -10.60 13.73
C ALA A 98 9.75 -10.10 14.74
N ASP A 99 11.03 -10.36 14.51
CA ASP A 99 12.13 -9.91 15.36
C ASP A 99 12.21 -8.38 15.42
N ILE A 100 12.03 -7.69 14.27
CA ILE A 100 12.03 -6.21 14.20
C ILE A 100 10.90 -5.61 15.04
N TYR A 101 9.71 -6.22 15.00
CA TYR A 101 8.52 -5.72 15.71
C TYR A 101 8.32 -6.34 17.09
N GLY A 102 9.23 -7.20 17.55
CA GLY A 102 9.16 -7.87 18.85
C GLY A 102 7.98 -8.84 18.97
N LEU A 103 7.56 -9.46 17.87
CA LEU A 103 6.49 -10.45 17.85
C LEU A 103 7.01 -11.79 18.40
N THR A 104 6.15 -12.52 19.10
CA THR A 104 6.47 -13.84 19.66
C THR A 104 6.28 -14.97 18.67
N GLY A 105 6.80 -16.16 18.96
CA GLY A 105 6.50 -17.36 18.17
C GLY A 105 5.00 -17.70 18.10
N GLY A 106 4.23 -17.34 19.13
CA GLY A 106 2.77 -17.46 19.12
C GLY A 106 2.10 -16.51 18.13
N ASP A 107 2.59 -15.27 18.02
CA ASP A 107 2.09 -14.29 17.06
C ASP A 107 2.40 -14.73 15.61
N ILE A 108 3.58 -15.32 15.37
CA ILE A 108 3.95 -15.87 14.06
C ILE A 108 3.02 -17.03 13.68
N ALA A 109 2.73 -17.93 14.62
CA ALA A 109 1.82 -19.06 14.36
C ALA A 109 0.41 -18.57 14.03
N ALA A 110 -0.13 -17.65 14.82
CA ALA A 110 -1.44 -17.04 14.57
C ALA A 110 -1.47 -16.32 13.20
N PHE A 111 -0.42 -15.58 12.86
CA PHE A 111 -0.29 -14.94 11.55
C PHE A 111 -0.33 -15.97 10.40
N PHE A 112 0.37 -17.08 10.52
CA PHE A 112 0.34 -18.11 9.47
C PHE A 112 -1.03 -18.76 9.32
N ASP A 113 -1.76 -18.95 10.42
CA ASP A 113 -3.14 -19.46 10.40
C ASP A 113 -4.08 -18.46 9.73
N ASP A 114 -4.01 -17.18 10.10
CA ASP A 114 -4.84 -16.11 9.53
C ASP A 114 -4.59 -15.92 8.01
N PHE A 115 -3.34 -16.13 7.57
CA PHE A 115 -2.94 -15.97 6.16
C PHE A 115 -2.95 -17.29 5.36
N ALA A 116 -3.34 -18.43 5.95
CA ALA A 116 -3.30 -19.74 5.30
C ALA A 116 -4.02 -19.77 3.96
N GLU A 117 -5.23 -19.20 3.88
CA GLU A 117 -5.99 -19.12 2.63
C GLU A 117 -5.33 -18.19 1.61
N PHE A 118 -4.76 -17.07 2.06
CA PHE A 118 -4.05 -16.13 1.19
C PHE A 118 -2.77 -16.74 0.61
N PHE A 119 -2.06 -17.55 1.39
CA PHE A 119 -0.89 -18.30 0.93
C PHE A 119 -1.24 -19.52 0.07
N ASN A 120 -2.44 -20.06 0.18
CA ASN A 120 -2.99 -21.13 -0.66
C ASN A 120 -2.07 -22.37 -0.79
N ASN A 121 -1.34 -22.73 0.27
CA ASN A 121 -0.35 -23.81 0.27
C ASN A 121 0.77 -23.65 -0.79
N GLU A 122 0.98 -22.47 -1.35
CA GLU A 122 1.95 -22.23 -2.41
C GLU A 122 3.24 -21.56 -1.90
N ILE A 123 3.22 -21.00 -0.69
CA ILE A 123 4.31 -20.17 -0.14
C ILE A 123 5.03 -20.91 0.98
N LEU A 124 4.35 -21.20 2.08
CA LEU A 124 4.97 -21.82 3.24
C LEU A 124 5.35 -23.28 3.01
N GLY A 125 6.42 -23.75 3.61
CA GLY A 125 6.92 -25.15 3.53
C GLY A 125 7.57 -25.52 2.21
N LYS A 126 7.81 -24.57 1.29
CA LYS A 126 8.33 -24.89 -0.06
C LYS A 126 9.86 -25.00 -0.14
N LYS A 127 10.60 -24.60 0.90
CA LYS A 127 12.07 -24.60 0.93
C LYS A 127 12.71 -23.91 -0.28
N LYS A 128 12.09 -22.81 -0.72
CA LYS A 128 12.53 -21.96 -1.83
C LYS A 128 12.89 -20.58 -1.31
N LEU A 129 13.86 -19.94 -1.94
CA LEU A 129 14.14 -18.53 -1.69
C LEU A 129 13.05 -17.66 -2.33
N ILE A 130 12.78 -16.49 -1.76
CA ILE A 130 11.74 -15.58 -2.25
C ILE A 130 11.93 -15.27 -3.74
N ARG A 131 13.17 -15.08 -4.20
CA ARG A 131 13.48 -14.83 -5.63
C ARG A 131 13.05 -15.96 -6.58
N ASP A 132 12.88 -17.18 -6.08
CA ASP A 132 12.53 -18.36 -6.90
C ASP A 132 11.01 -18.55 -7.02
N PHE A 133 10.21 -17.68 -6.40
CA PHE A 133 8.75 -17.67 -6.52
C PHE A 133 8.28 -16.85 -7.73
N SER A 134 7.07 -17.13 -8.20
CA SER A 134 6.38 -16.28 -9.19
C SER A 134 6.19 -14.85 -8.67
N SER A 135 6.01 -13.88 -9.58
CA SER A 135 5.73 -12.49 -9.19
C SER A 135 4.51 -12.38 -8.28
N GLY A 136 3.42 -13.10 -8.57
CA GLY A 136 2.24 -13.13 -7.72
C GLY A 136 2.50 -13.68 -6.32
N ASN A 137 3.34 -14.72 -6.19
CA ASN A 137 3.70 -15.25 -4.88
C ASN A 137 4.65 -14.30 -4.12
N ARG A 138 5.61 -13.66 -4.79
CA ARG A 138 6.44 -12.62 -4.18
C ARG A 138 5.58 -11.46 -3.68
N GLN A 139 4.63 -11.02 -4.47
CA GLN A 139 3.68 -9.97 -4.08
C GLN A 139 2.86 -10.38 -2.85
N ARG A 140 2.35 -11.63 -2.80
CA ARG A 140 1.66 -12.15 -1.60
C ARG A 140 2.56 -12.14 -0.37
N ILE A 141 3.81 -12.54 -0.49
CA ILE A 141 4.80 -12.50 0.61
C ILE A 141 5.01 -11.05 1.09
N GLY A 142 5.20 -10.11 0.17
CA GLY A 142 5.43 -8.71 0.51
C GLY A 142 4.22 -8.05 1.18
N ILE A 143 3.02 -8.26 0.64
CA ILE A 143 1.77 -7.76 1.24
C ILE A 143 1.57 -8.37 2.65
N ALA A 144 1.76 -9.68 2.80
CA ALA A 144 1.66 -10.35 4.08
C ALA A 144 2.67 -9.80 5.09
N GLY A 145 3.92 -9.56 4.67
CA GLY A 145 4.94 -8.92 5.51
C GLY A 145 4.56 -7.51 5.97
N ALA A 146 3.95 -6.71 5.10
CA ALA A 146 3.46 -5.38 5.45
C ALA A 146 2.30 -5.42 6.46
N LEU A 147 1.52 -6.49 6.46
CA LEU A 147 0.35 -6.69 7.33
C LEU A 147 0.68 -7.39 8.65
N MET A 148 1.79 -8.11 8.71
CA MET A 148 2.16 -8.94 9.87
C MET A 148 2.19 -8.17 11.20
N PRO A 149 2.73 -6.94 11.29
CA PRO A 149 2.73 -6.19 12.55
C PRO A 149 1.38 -5.53 12.88
N ILE A 150 0.32 -5.76 12.10
CA ILE A 150 -0.99 -5.10 12.20
C ILE A 150 -0.81 -3.58 12.27
N PRO A 151 -0.37 -2.93 11.19
CA PRO A 151 -0.02 -1.52 11.19
C PRO A 151 -1.25 -0.62 11.36
N GLU A 152 -1.07 0.60 11.88
CA GLU A 152 -2.13 1.60 11.92
C GLU A 152 -2.30 2.33 10.58
N ILE A 153 -1.21 2.40 9.80
CA ILE A 153 -1.19 2.90 8.41
C ILE A 153 -0.67 1.79 7.51
N LEU A 154 -1.40 1.48 6.46
CA LEU A 154 -1.02 0.52 5.43
C LEU A 154 -0.94 1.22 4.07
N ILE A 155 0.21 1.13 3.40
CA ILE A 155 0.42 1.69 2.07
C ILE A 155 0.73 0.58 1.09
N LEU A 156 -0.14 0.39 0.09
CA LEU A 156 -0.01 -0.66 -0.93
C LEU A 156 -0.02 -0.04 -2.33
N ASP A 157 1.05 -0.24 -3.08
CA ASP A 157 1.14 0.22 -4.47
C ASP A 157 0.78 -0.93 -5.41
N GLU A 158 -0.30 -0.77 -6.18
CA GLU A 158 -0.83 -1.73 -7.15
C GLU A 158 -0.96 -3.18 -6.58
N PRO A 159 -1.57 -3.38 -5.40
CA PRO A 159 -1.52 -4.66 -4.69
C PRO A 159 -2.29 -5.80 -5.37
N PHE A 160 -3.12 -5.50 -6.35
CA PHE A 160 -3.94 -6.49 -7.08
C PHE A 160 -3.28 -6.99 -8.36
N ASN A 161 -2.21 -6.33 -8.82
CA ASN A 161 -1.47 -6.76 -10.00
C ASN A 161 -0.84 -8.13 -9.78
N SER A 162 -0.66 -8.90 -10.86
CA SER A 162 -0.04 -10.24 -10.82
C SER A 162 -0.71 -11.28 -9.91
N LEU A 163 -1.84 -10.94 -9.28
CA LEU A 163 -2.64 -11.87 -8.49
C LEU A 163 -3.74 -12.49 -9.35
N ASP A 164 -3.99 -13.77 -9.16
CA ASP A 164 -5.15 -14.43 -9.76
C ASP A 164 -6.47 -13.93 -9.13
N PRO A 165 -7.62 -14.07 -9.81
CA PRO A 165 -8.90 -13.54 -9.34
C PRO A 165 -9.29 -14.01 -7.94
N THR A 166 -8.99 -15.27 -7.59
CA THR A 166 -9.30 -15.81 -6.25
C THR A 166 -8.49 -15.11 -5.17
N THR A 167 -7.20 -14.92 -5.42
CA THR A 167 -6.30 -14.22 -4.50
C THR A 167 -6.65 -12.73 -4.38
N GLN A 168 -7.08 -12.07 -5.47
CA GLN A 168 -7.59 -10.69 -5.42
C GLN A 168 -8.83 -10.58 -4.51
N ILE A 169 -9.79 -11.50 -4.61
CA ILE A 169 -10.97 -11.52 -3.75
C ILE A 169 -10.57 -11.72 -2.27
N ARG A 170 -9.66 -12.64 -1.98
CA ARG A 170 -9.14 -12.86 -0.62
C ARG A 170 -8.48 -11.61 -0.06
N LEU A 171 -7.63 -10.95 -0.84
CA LEU A 171 -6.99 -9.69 -0.44
C LEU A 171 -8.01 -8.60 -0.12
N LYS A 172 -9.01 -8.39 -0.98
CA LYS A 172 -10.09 -7.42 -0.73
C LYS A 172 -10.83 -7.72 0.58
N THR A 173 -11.14 -8.99 0.82
CA THR A 173 -11.82 -9.43 2.06
C THR A 173 -10.95 -9.14 3.29
N MET A 174 -9.64 -9.43 3.23
CA MET A 174 -8.70 -9.14 4.32
C MET A 174 -8.59 -7.64 4.59
N LEU A 175 -8.48 -6.81 3.55
CA LEU A 175 -8.39 -5.36 3.70
C LEU A 175 -9.66 -4.77 4.32
N ARG A 176 -10.85 -5.23 3.91
CA ARG A 176 -12.12 -4.81 4.52
C ARG A 176 -12.17 -5.20 6.00
N LYS A 177 -11.82 -6.45 6.33
CA LYS A 177 -11.78 -6.93 7.72
C LYS A 177 -10.84 -6.10 8.59
N LEU A 178 -9.64 -5.80 8.10
CA LEU A 178 -8.69 -4.94 8.80
C LEU A 178 -9.23 -3.52 9.03
N LYS A 179 -9.92 -2.97 8.03
CA LYS A 179 -10.59 -1.67 8.17
C LYS A 179 -11.67 -1.71 9.24
N GLU A 180 -12.57 -2.68 9.18
CA GLU A 180 -13.74 -2.78 10.05
C GLU A 180 -13.37 -3.14 11.50
N GLU A 181 -12.44 -4.07 11.70
CA GLU A 181 -12.10 -4.58 13.02
C GLU A 181 -10.99 -3.80 13.71
N LYS A 182 -10.04 -3.25 12.96
CA LYS A 182 -8.85 -2.58 13.50
C LYS A 182 -8.79 -1.08 13.21
N GLY A 183 -9.66 -0.57 12.34
CA GLY A 183 -9.65 0.84 11.96
C GLY A 183 -8.37 1.28 11.25
N VAL A 184 -7.71 0.38 10.53
CA VAL A 184 -6.45 0.68 9.81
C VAL A 184 -6.69 1.76 8.77
N THR A 185 -5.82 2.77 8.73
CA THR A 185 -5.78 3.76 7.65
C THR A 185 -5.08 3.13 6.45
N MET A 186 -5.76 3.01 5.32
CA MET A 186 -5.21 2.36 4.15
C MET A 186 -5.05 3.33 2.99
N LEU A 187 -3.90 3.29 2.33
CA LEU A 187 -3.62 3.98 1.08
C LEU A 187 -3.33 2.93 0.01
N ILE A 188 -4.18 2.84 -0.98
CA ILE A 188 -4.09 1.82 -2.02
C ILE A 188 -4.05 2.50 -3.38
N SER A 189 -2.99 2.28 -4.16
CA SER A 189 -2.99 2.70 -5.55
C SER A 189 -3.53 1.60 -6.46
N SER A 190 -4.18 1.98 -7.54
CA SER A 190 -4.49 1.08 -8.65
C SER A 190 -4.74 1.85 -9.94
N HIS A 191 -4.50 1.20 -11.05
CA HIS A 191 -5.00 1.63 -12.36
C HIS A 191 -6.29 0.87 -12.76
N ASP A 192 -6.67 -0.19 -12.02
CA ASP A 192 -7.96 -0.88 -12.16
C ASP A 192 -8.98 -0.27 -11.19
N LEU A 193 -9.99 0.37 -11.75
CA LEU A 193 -11.00 1.13 -11.04
C LEU A 193 -11.90 0.24 -10.17
N ASN A 194 -12.15 -1.00 -10.61
CA ASN A 194 -12.99 -1.93 -9.87
C ASN A 194 -12.40 -2.27 -8.50
N HIS A 195 -11.08 -2.45 -8.43
CA HIS A 195 -10.43 -2.79 -7.16
C HIS A 195 -10.58 -1.70 -6.12
N VAL A 196 -10.32 -0.44 -6.51
CA VAL A 196 -10.37 0.69 -5.55
C VAL A 196 -11.79 1.04 -5.14
N THR A 197 -12.76 0.97 -6.05
CA THR A 197 -14.18 1.25 -5.72
C THR A 197 -14.77 0.24 -4.76
N GLU A 198 -14.24 -0.99 -4.74
CA GLU A 198 -14.69 -2.02 -3.81
C GLU A 198 -14.07 -1.93 -2.41
N VAL A 199 -12.89 -1.30 -2.26
CA VAL A 199 -12.10 -1.33 -1.02
C VAL A 199 -11.98 0.05 -0.37
N CYS A 200 -12.00 1.13 -1.18
CA CYS A 200 -11.71 2.48 -0.70
C CYS A 200 -12.98 3.31 -0.51
N GLU A 201 -13.05 4.05 0.60
CA GLU A 201 -14.15 4.98 0.94
C GLU A 201 -14.00 6.33 0.25
N ARG A 202 -12.79 6.67 -0.18
CA ARG A 202 -12.47 7.90 -0.88
C ARG A 202 -11.43 7.60 -1.96
N ILE A 203 -11.61 8.16 -3.14
CA ILE A 203 -10.75 7.98 -4.29
C ILE A 203 -10.28 9.34 -4.80
N VAL A 204 -8.98 9.48 -4.95
CA VAL A 204 -8.36 10.64 -5.60
C VAL A 204 -7.80 10.21 -6.95
N ILE A 205 -8.17 10.97 -8.00
CA ILE A 205 -7.60 10.81 -9.33
C ILE A 205 -6.33 11.64 -9.42
N LEU A 206 -5.22 10.96 -9.71
CA LEU A 206 -3.95 11.59 -9.99
C LEU A 206 -3.70 11.63 -11.50
N HIS A 207 -3.48 12.83 -12.04
CA HIS A 207 -3.16 13.05 -13.44
C HIS A 207 -1.97 14.00 -13.55
N GLU A 208 -0.92 13.58 -14.24
CA GLU A 208 0.33 14.37 -14.40
C GLU A 208 0.85 14.98 -13.08
N GLY A 209 0.84 14.15 -12.02
CA GLY A 209 1.31 14.54 -10.69
C GLY A 209 0.37 15.41 -9.87
N ARG A 210 -0.83 15.73 -10.35
CA ARG A 210 -1.82 16.56 -9.68
C ARG A 210 -3.06 15.79 -9.28
N ALA A 211 -3.60 16.07 -8.12
CA ALA A 211 -4.90 15.58 -7.70
C ALA A 211 -5.99 16.40 -8.43
N VAL A 212 -6.65 15.75 -9.41
CA VAL A 212 -7.63 16.44 -10.28
C VAL A 212 -9.08 16.21 -9.85
N GLN A 213 -9.34 15.10 -9.15
CA GLN A 213 -10.63 14.80 -8.53
C GLN A 213 -10.42 14.12 -7.18
N ASP A 214 -11.37 14.33 -6.28
CA ASP A 214 -11.41 13.79 -4.93
C ASP A 214 -12.86 13.41 -4.62
N ILE A 215 -13.15 12.11 -4.56
CA ILE A 215 -14.49 11.55 -4.62
C ILE A 215 -14.71 10.62 -3.42
N LYS A 216 -15.79 10.82 -2.66
CA LYS A 216 -16.28 9.80 -1.73
C LYS A 216 -16.96 8.69 -2.51
N THR A 217 -16.57 7.46 -2.21
CA THR A 217 -17.08 6.28 -2.92
C THR A 217 -18.55 6.03 -2.62
N ASN A 218 -19.31 5.78 -3.68
CA ASN A 218 -20.72 5.41 -3.67
C ASN A 218 -21.03 4.48 -4.86
N SER A 219 -22.30 4.11 -5.06
CA SER A 219 -22.73 3.22 -6.15
C SER A 219 -22.37 3.71 -7.56
N ASP A 220 -22.25 5.02 -7.75
CA ASP A 220 -22.04 5.62 -9.07
C ASP A 220 -20.56 5.92 -9.35
N THR A 221 -19.69 5.75 -8.34
CA THR A 221 -18.28 6.14 -8.43
C THR A 221 -17.54 5.42 -9.56
N LEU A 222 -17.79 4.11 -9.74
CA LEU A 222 -17.15 3.37 -10.83
C LEU A 222 -17.47 3.98 -12.19
N LYS A 223 -18.74 4.30 -12.44
CA LYS A 223 -19.18 4.93 -13.67
C LYS A 223 -18.53 6.31 -13.89
N ILE A 224 -18.45 7.12 -12.84
CA ILE A 224 -17.78 8.44 -12.90
C ILE A 224 -16.30 8.29 -13.29
N LEU A 225 -15.62 7.31 -12.69
CA LEU A 225 -14.22 7.03 -13.00
C LEU A 225 -14.04 6.49 -14.43
N GLU A 226 -14.89 5.57 -14.88
CA GLU A 226 -14.88 5.05 -16.25
C GLU A 226 -15.10 6.17 -17.29
N GLU A 227 -16.06 7.05 -17.06
CA GLU A 227 -16.32 8.22 -17.92
C GLU A 227 -15.08 9.16 -17.96
N TYR A 228 -14.39 9.37 -16.84
CA TYR A 228 -13.19 10.19 -16.79
C TYR A 228 -12.03 9.59 -17.60
N PHE A 229 -11.82 8.27 -17.51
CA PHE A 229 -10.70 7.60 -18.21
C PHE A 229 -11.03 7.18 -19.65
N ALA A 230 -12.29 7.26 -20.10
CA ALA A 230 -12.70 6.95 -21.47
C ALA A 230 -12.41 8.10 -22.47
N VAL A 231 -12.02 9.27 -22.00
CA VAL A 231 -11.66 10.47 -22.79
C VAL A 231 -10.15 10.51 -22.98
#